data_62cece855169597e4be61aff0242d329
#
_entry.id   62cece855169597e4be61aff0242d329
#
_cell.length_a   1.000
_cell.length_b   1.000
_cell.length_c   1.000
_cell.angle_alpha   90.00
_cell.angle_beta   90.00
_cell.angle_gamma   90.00
#
_symmetry.space_group_name_H-M   'P 1'
#
loop_
_entity.id
_entity.type
_entity.pdbx_description
1 polymer ?
#
loop_
_entity_poly.entity_id
_entity_poly.type
_entity_poly.pdbx_seq_one_letter_code
_entity_poly.pdbx_strand_id
1 'polypeptide(L)'
;MRAIPLTESEKITMKCVWDIGDGARLSRIMTLANDKYGKAWKPQTVSTFLGKLVRKGFVEQYRDGRYFYYRILIDKHAYRTQMIRDDVEFWDDDNLETYCSELFDKKTFSVKERKELKGIIENIKD
;
A
#
# COMPACT_ATOMS: atom_id res chain seq x y z
N MET A 1 5.10 9.72 -13.26
CA MET A 1 6.28 9.61 -12.39
C MET A 1 6.15 8.37 -11.50
N ARG A 2 7.18 7.54 -11.45
CA ARG A 2 7.16 6.34 -10.63
C ARG A 2 7.32 6.68 -9.14
N ALA A 3 6.56 6.01 -8.30
CA ALA A 3 6.76 6.10 -6.85
C ALA A 3 8.04 5.33 -6.46
N ILE A 4 8.76 5.86 -5.47
CA ILE A 4 9.93 5.22 -4.91
C ILE A 4 9.48 4.00 -4.08
N PRO A 5 10.12 2.83 -4.21
CA PRO A 5 9.74 1.65 -3.44
C PRO A 5 9.80 1.89 -1.93
N LEU A 6 8.86 1.29 -1.21
CA LEU A 6 8.76 1.40 0.24
C LEU A 6 9.36 0.16 0.92
N THR A 7 10.03 0.38 2.05
CA THR A 7 10.42 -0.70 2.95
C THR A 7 9.16 -1.26 3.61
N GLU A 8 9.27 -2.42 4.28
CA GLU A 8 8.13 -3.04 4.95
C GLU A 8 7.49 -2.11 5.99
N SER A 9 8.30 -1.48 6.83
CA SER A 9 7.80 -0.56 7.85
C SER A 9 7.19 0.71 7.26
N GLU A 10 7.77 1.24 6.21
CA GLU A 10 7.22 2.39 5.48
C GLU A 10 5.88 2.02 4.83
N LYS A 11 5.79 0.83 4.28
CA LYS A 11 4.57 0.32 3.66
C LYS A 11 3.44 0.22 4.68
N ILE A 12 3.71 -0.34 5.84
CA ILE A 12 2.73 -0.45 6.92
C ILE A 12 2.29 0.96 7.38
N THR A 13 3.24 1.86 7.57
CA THR A 13 2.95 3.24 7.96
C THR A 13 2.05 3.93 6.91
N MET A 14 2.41 3.79 5.64
CA MET A 14 1.62 4.40 4.56
C MET A 14 0.25 3.75 4.43
N LYS A 15 0.14 2.44 4.65
CA LYS A 15 -1.17 1.76 4.65
C LYS A 15 -2.08 2.34 5.72
N CYS A 16 -1.54 2.64 6.91
CA CYS A 16 -2.30 3.31 7.97
C CYS A 16 -2.77 4.69 7.53
N VAL A 17 -1.92 5.46 6.86
CA VAL A 17 -2.29 6.78 6.34
C VAL A 17 -3.43 6.64 5.33
N TRP A 18 -3.34 5.71 4.39
CA TRP A 18 -4.40 5.47 3.42
C TRP A 18 -5.71 5.02 4.09
N ASP A 19 -5.62 4.17 5.11
CA ASP A 19 -6.81 3.69 5.84
C ASP A 19 -7.51 4.82 6.60
N ILE A 20 -6.75 5.76 7.17
CA ILE A 20 -7.30 6.90 7.91
C ILE A 20 -7.79 7.99 6.94
N GLY A 21 -7.03 8.27 5.90
CA GLY A 21 -7.31 9.33 4.93
C GLY A 21 -6.52 10.61 5.22
N ASP A 22 -6.78 11.65 4.43
CA ASP A 22 -6.14 12.95 4.56
C ASP A 22 -6.38 13.52 5.96
N GLY A 23 -5.36 14.17 6.49
CA GLY A 23 -5.43 14.74 7.83
C GLY A 23 -5.10 13.76 8.94
N ALA A 24 -4.47 12.65 8.61
CA ALA A 24 -4.04 11.68 9.62
C ALA A 24 -2.99 12.29 10.55
N ARG A 25 -3.11 12.01 11.84
CA ARG A 25 -2.17 12.44 12.88
C ARG A 25 -1.26 11.28 13.25
N LEU A 26 -0.04 11.60 13.67
CA LEU A 26 0.95 10.61 14.10
C LEU A 26 0.40 9.63 15.14
N SER A 27 -0.29 10.15 16.17
CA SER A 27 -0.82 9.31 17.25
C SER A 27 -1.83 8.29 16.74
N ARG A 28 -2.66 8.67 15.77
CA ARG A 28 -3.66 7.78 15.21
C ARG A 28 -3.02 6.74 14.29
N ILE A 29 -2.04 7.15 13.51
CA ILE A 29 -1.26 6.25 12.65
C ILE A 29 -0.59 5.19 13.52
N MET A 30 0.05 5.61 14.61
CA MET A 30 0.72 4.71 15.56
C MET A 30 -0.27 3.70 16.17
N THR A 31 -1.40 4.18 16.67
CA THR A 31 -2.42 3.32 17.27
C THR A 31 -2.91 2.29 16.26
N LEU A 32 -3.19 2.70 15.04
CA LEU A 32 -3.65 1.79 13.99
C LEU A 32 -2.58 0.75 13.63
N ALA A 33 -1.31 1.16 13.50
CA ALA A 33 -0.21 0.23 13.21
C ALA A 33 -0.07 -0.82 14.31
N ASN A 34 -0.15 -0.38 15.55
CA ASN A 34 0.00 -1.28 16.70
C ASN A 34 -1.19 -2.24 16.82
N ASP A 35 -2.41 -1.74 16.66
CA ASP A 35 -3.62 -2.55 16.82
C ASP A 35 -3.89 -3.49 15.63
N LYS A 36 -3.75 -2.98 14.41
CA LYS A 36 -4.11 -3.73 13.21
C LYS A 36 -2.96 -4.59 12.67
N TYR A 37 -1.73 -4.08 12.77
CA TYR A 37 -0.56 -4.73 12.15
C TYR A 37 0.39 -5.34 13.18
N GLY A 38 -0.03 -5.43 14.45
CA GLY A 38 0.71 -6.12 15.50
C GLY A 38 2.05 -5.49 15.83
N LYS A 39 2.19 -4.20 15.63
CA LYS A 39 3.42 -3.48 15.97
C LYS A 39 3.39 -2.98 17.41
N ALA A 40 4.57 -2.68 17.94
CA ALA A 40 4.73 -2.07 19.24
C ALA A 40 5.56 -0.79 19.07
N TRP A 41 5.16 0.03 18.11
CA TRP A 41 5.88 1.24 17.73
C TRP A 41 5.61 2.36 18.72
N LYS A 42 6.66 3.15 18.96
CA LYS A 42 6.59 4.36 19.78
C LYS A 42 6.49 5.58 18.86
N PRO A 43 6.07 6.74 19.40
CA PRO A 43 5.92 7.96 18.59
C PRO A 43 7.16 8.31 17.77
N GLN A 44 8.35 8.17 18.35
CA GLN A 44 9.60 8.48 17.64
C GLN A 44 9.82 7.55 16.44
N THR A 45 9.48 6.28 16.59
CA THR A 45 9.58 5.29 15.51
C THR A 45 8.68 5.68 14.34
N VAL A 46 7.42 5.99 14.63
CA VAL A 46 6.44 6.40 13.61
C VAL A 46 6.87 7.71 12.94
N SER A 47 7.36 8.66 13.73
CA SER A 47 7.86 9.93 13.21
C SER A 47 8.99 9.71 12.20
N THR A 48 9.89 8.78 12.48
CA THR A 48 11.00 8.44 11.58
C THR A 48 10.47 7.90 10.25
N PHE A 49 9.51 6.97 10.29
CA PHE A 49 8.91 6.41 9.07
C PHE A 49 8.14 7.47 8.29
N LEU A 50 7.39 8.32 8.96
CA LEU A 50 6.67 9.41 8.31
C LEU A 50 7.63 10.40 7.64
N GLY A 51 8.76 10.70 8.27
CA GLY A 51 9.80 11.53 7.68
C GLY A 51 10.34 10.95 6.38
N LYS A 52 10.52 9.63 6.34
CA LYS A 52 10.94 8.93 5.12
C LYS A 52 9.87 8.99 4.04
N LEU A 53 8.61 8.85 4.40
CA LEU A 53 7.50 8.96 3.46
C LEU A 53 7.38 10.39 2.88
N VAL A 54 7.63 11.41 3.69
CA VAL A 54 7.71 12.79 3.21
C VAL A 54 8.81 12.93 2.17
N ARG A 55 10.01 12.44 2.47
CA ARG A 55 11.15 12.53 1.55
C ARG A 55 10.92 11.75 0.25
N LYS A 56 10.19 10.64 0.31
CA LYS A 56 9.85 9.83 -0.86
C LYS A 56 8.66 10.38 -1.65
N GLY A 57 8.04 11.46 -1.17
CA GLY A 57 6.94 12.12 -1.88
C GLY A 57 5.58 11.46 -1.72
N PHE A 58 5.39 10.60 -0.72
CA PHE A 58 4.12 9.91 -0.49
C PHE A 58 3.12 10.76 0.28
N VAL A 59 3.63 11.56 1.22
CA VAL A 59 2.80 12.43 2.06
C VAL A 59 3.44 13.79 2.19
N GLU A 60 2.60 14.78 2.47
CA GLU A 60 3.02 16.12 2.84
C GLU A 60 2.63 16.35 4.29
N GLN A 61 3.59 16.77 5.10
CA GLN A 61 3.34 17.17 6.48
C GLN A 61 2.89 18.62 6.50
N TYR A 62 1.82 18.91 7.20
CA TYR A 62 1.39 20.28 7.41
C TYR A 62 0.92 20.46 8.84
N ARG A 63 0.94 21.71 9.29
CA ARG A 63 0.55 22.07 10.66
C ARG A 63 -0.79 22.79 10.68
N ASP A 64 -1.65 22.39 11.61
CA ASP A 64 -2.88 23.09 11.89
C ASP A 64 -3.02 23.21 13.41
N GLY A 65 -2.89 24.45 13.93
CA GLY A 65 -2.82 24.67 15.35
C GLY A 65 -1.54 24.11 15.95
N ARG A 66 -1.67 23.26 16.96
CA ARG A 66 -0.53 22.69 17.69
C ARG A 66 -0.09 21.32 17.20
N TYR A 67 -0.79 20.75 16.21
CA TYR A 67 -0.52 19.40 15.73
C TYR A 67 -0.10 19.37 14.28
N PHE A 68 0.70 18.36 13.93
CA PHE A 68 1.02 18.05 12.55
C PHE A 68 0.07 17.00 12.01
N TYR A 69 -0.27 17.16 10.74
CA TYR A 69 -1.15 16.29 9.97
C TYR A 69 -0.45 15.89 8.68
N TYR A 70 -0.92 14.82 8.07
CA TYR A 70 -0.31 14.30 6.84
C TYR A 70 -1.36 14.24 5.74
N ARG A 71 -1.00 14.84 4.60
CA ARG A 71 -1.81 14.84 3.38
C ARG A 71 -1.25 13.81 2.43
N ILE A 72 -2.14 13.02 1.78
CA ILE A 72 -1.76 11.98 0.83
C ILE A 72 -1.38 12.63 -0.50
N LEU A 73 -0.17 12.34 -0.99
CA LEU A 73 0.29 12.82 -2.30
C LEU A 73 0.25 11.72 -3.35
N ILE A 74 0.43 10.46 -2.94
CA ILE A 74 0.35 9.31 -3.84
C ILE A 74 -0.85 8.47 -3.42
N ASP A 75 -1.79 8.32 -4.35
CA ASP A 75 -3.00 7.52 -4.14
C ASP A 75 -2.68 6.03 -4.00
N LYS A 76 -3.39 5.34 -3.11
CA LYS A 76 -3.19 3.91 -2.85
C LYS A 76 -3.36 3.07 -4.12
N HIS A 77 -4.39 3.36 -4.91
CA HIS A 77 -4.64 2.62 -6.15
C HIS A 77 -3.49 2.79 -7.13
N ALA A 78 -3.00 4.01 -7.31
CA ALA A 78 -1.87 4.29 -8.20
C ALA A 78 -0.61 3.55 -7.75
N TYR A 79 -0.34 3.52 -6.44
CA TYR A 79 0.79 2.78 -5.90
C TYR A 79 0.65 1.27 -6.15
N ARG A 80 -0.54 0.72 -5.87
CA ARG A 80 -0.80 -0.71 -6.04
C ARG A 80 -0.65 -1.17 -7.49
N THR A 81 -1.20 -0.41 -8.43
CA THR A 81 -1.10 -0.77 -9.85
C THR A 81 0.33 -0.70 -10.35
N GLN A 82 1.12 0.26 -9.86
CA GLN A 82 2.55 0.31 -10.16
C GLN A 82 3.28 -0.93 -9.63
N MET A 83 2.97 -1.37 -8.40
CA MET A 83 3.60 -2.55 -7.82
C MET A 83 3.25 -3.82 -8.60
N ILE A 84 2.01 -3.93 -9.05
CA ILE A 84 1.59 -5.05 -9.90
C ILE A 84 2.38 -5.03 -11.22
N ARG A 85 2.48 -3.85 -11.84
CA ARG A 85 3.24 -3.70 -13.09
C ARG A 85 4.71 -4.08 -12.90
N ASP A 86 5.30 -3.64 -11.80
CA ASP A 86 6.70 -3.97 -11.47
C ASP A 86 6.87 -5.48 -11.28
N ASP A 87 5.93 -6.15 -10.63
CA ASP A 87 5.97 -7.60 -10.44
C ASP A 87 5.89 -8.36 -11.77
N VAL A 88 5.00 -7.92 -12.65
CA VAL A 88 4.89 -8.53 -13.99
C VAL A 88 6.21 -8.39 -14.76
N GLU A 89 6.81 -7.21 -14.73
CA GLU A 89 8.08 -6.96 -15.40
C GLU A 89 9.21 -7.81 -14.81
N PHE A 90 9.29 -7.86 -13.49
CA PHE A 90 10.41 -8.51 -12.81
C PHE A 90 10.29 -10.04 -12.82
N TRP A 91 9.15 -10.58 -12.38
CA TRP A 91 8.99 -12.04 -12.23
C TRP A 91 8.68 -12.75 -13.53
N ASP A 92 7.93 -12.10 -14.41
CA ASP A 92 7.36 -12.74 -15.61
C ASP A 92 7.85 -12.13 -16.92
N ASP A 93 8.95 -11.36 -16.86
CA ASP A 93 9.55 -10.74 -18.05
C ASP A 93 8.52 -9.97 -18.89
N ASP A 94 7.64 -9.26 -18.21
CA ASP A 94 6.56 -8.47 -18.80
C ASP A 94 5.47 -9.30 -19.49
N ASN A 95 5.33 -10.56 -19.12
CA ASN A 95 4.29 -11.45 -19.66
C ASN A 95 3.10 -11.50 -18.70
N LEU A 96 2.07 -10.74 -19.03
CA LEU A 96 0.88 -10.63 -18.19
C LEU A 96 0.13 -11.96 -18.04
N GLU A 97 0.12 -12.77 -19.09
CA GLU A 97 -0.53 -14.09 -19.05
C GLU A 97 0.13 -15.00 -18.00
N THR A 98 1.45 -15.01 -17.94
CA THR A 98 2.19 -15.77 -16.93
C THR A 98 1.86 -15.28 -15.52
N TYR A 99 1.85 -13.96 -15.32
CA TYR A 99 1.48 -13.36 -14.03
C TYR A 99 0.08 -13.80 -13.62
N CYS A 100 -0.90 -13.69 -14.52
CA CYS A 100 -2.29 -14.07 -14.23
C CYS A 100 -2.42 -15.56 -13.93
N SER A 101 -1.63 -16.41 -14.57
CA SER A 101 -1.65 -17.85 -14.33
C SER A 101 -1.31 -18.19 -12.88
N GLU A 102 -0.42 -17.44 -12.26
CA GLU A 102 -0.03 -17.65 -10.85
C GLU A 102 -1.23 -17.44 -9.90
N LEU A 103 -2.22 -16.62 -10.30
CA LEU A 103 -3.41 -16.38 -9.51
C LEU A 103 -4.35 -17.59 -9.45
N PHE A 104 -4.12 -18.59 -10.30
CA PHE A 104 -4.92 -19.81 -10.34
C PHE A 104 -4.23 -21.00 -9.67
N ASP A 105 -3.18 -20.75 -8.88
CA ASP A 105 -2.49 -21.79 -8.14
C ASP A 105 -3.43 -22.45 -7.11
N LYS A 106 -3.57 -23.78 -7.21
CA LYS A 106 -4.54 -24.55 -6.41
C LYS A 106 -4.16 -24.65 -4.93
N LYS A 107 -2.88 -24.50 -4.61
CA LYS A 107 -2.42 -24.56 -3.21
C LYS A 107 -2.58 -23.22 -2.50
N THR A 108 -2.49 -22.13 -3.24
CA THR A 108 -2.55 -20.77 -2.70
C THR A 108 -3.98 -20.23 -2.64
N PHE A 109 -4.77 -20.49 -3.70
CA PHE A 109 -6.11 -19.96 -3.83
C PHE A 109 -7.16 -21.08 -3.87
N SER A 110 -8.23 -20.90 -3.12
CA SER A 110 -9.32 -21.88 -3.05
C SER A 110 -10.08 -21.98 -4.37
N VAL A 111 -10.86 -23.05 -4.51
CA VAL A 111 -11.76 -23.22 -5.68
C VAL A 111 -12.68 -22.01 -5.82
N LYS A 112 -13.25 -21.56 -4.69
CA LYS A 112 -14.15 -20.40 -4.67
C LYS A 112 -13.45 -19.14 -5.18
N GLU A 113 -12.25 -18.87 -4.67
CA GLU A 113 -11.46 -17.71 -5.07
C GLU A 113 -11.10 -17.74 -6.55
N ARG A 114 -10.69 -18.91 -7.07
CA ARG A 114 -10.36 -19.06 -8.49
C ARG A 114 -11.59 -18.87 -9.38
N LYS A 115 -12.75 -19.34 -8.95
CA LYS A 115 -14.01 -19.12 -9.68
C LYS A 115 -14.40 -17.65 -9.70
N GLU A 116 -14.25 -16.95 -8.58
CA GLU A 116 -14.51 -15.51 -8.49
C GLU A 116 -13.59 -14.74 -9.43
N LEU A 117 -12.30 -15.06 -9.44
CA LEU A 117 -11.31 -14.42 -10.32
C LEU A 117 -11.64 -14.66 -11.79
N LYS A 118 -11.98 -15.89 -12.15
CA LYS A 118 -12.38 -16.24 -13.51
C LYS A 118 -13.61 -15.44 -13.96
N GLY A 119 -14.58 -15.30 -13.08
CA GLY A 119 -15.79 -14.52 -13.35
C GLY A 119 -15.48 -13.05 -13.60
N ILE A 120 -14.56 -12.47 -12.82
CA ILE A 120 -14.13 -11.07 -13.00
C ILE A 120 -13.48 -10.90 -14.37
N ILE A 121 -12.58 -11.81 -14.76
CA ILE A 121 -11.89 -11.75 -16.05
C ILE A 121 -12.87 -11.88 -17.22
N GLU A 122 -13.82 -12.81 -17.12
CA GLU A 122 -14.81 -13.03 -18.17
C GLU A 122 -15.79 -11.86 -18.34
N ASN A 123 -15.95 -11.03 -17.31
CA ASN A 123 -16.88 -9.91 -17.32
C ASN A 123 -16.20 -8.53 -17.50
N ILE A 124 -14.92 -8.51 -17.83
CA ILE A 124 -14.22 -7.26 -18.08
C ILE A 124 -14.81 -6.57 -19.31
N LYS A 125 -15.13 -5.29 -19.17
CA LYS A 125 -15.59 -4.42 -20.26
C LYS A 125 -14.60 -3.27 -20.43
N ASP A 126 -14.25 -3.01 -21.66
CA ASP A 126 -13.37 -1.90 -22.02
C ASP A 126 -14.09 -0.55 -21.96
#